data_4f0a85ba72ef44cc014539295ccc6055
#
_entry.id   4f0a85ba72ef44cc014539295ccc6055
#
_cell.length_a   1.000
_cell.length_b   1.000
_cell.length_c   1.000
_cell.angle_alpha   90.00
_cell.angle_beta   90.00
_cell.angle_gamma   90.00
#
_symmetry.space_group_name_H-M   'P 1'
#
loop_
_entity.id
_entity.type
_entity.pdbx_description
1 polymer ?
#
loop_
_entity_poly.entity_id
_entity_poly.type
_entity_poly.pdbx_seq_one_letter_code
_entity_poly.pdbx_strand_id
1 'polypeptide(L)'
;MRYFVKDELIFYHNAQANVETFSKLLDEMGRSDLAVRHIVDQEALARAMAEGFSDELEKEVGARLLAALGDSRALLCTCSSIGSCAEVAAKGSVRPVLRIDRPMAEKAVDCGTRVVVAAALQSTLAPTRALLDKVASERGVSV
;
A
#
# COMPACT_ATOMS: atom_id res chain seq x y z
N MET A 1 -10.99 -23.10 -17.34
CA MET A 1 -11.50 -21.72 -17.48
C MET A 1 -10.29 -20.79 -17.47
N ARG A 2 -9.93 -20.17 -18.60
CA ARG A 2 -8.83 -19.20 -18.64
C ARG A 2 -9.37 -17.89 -18.06
N TYR A 3 -8.93 -17.50 -16.86
CA TYR A 3 -9.19 -16.17 -16.35
C TYR A 3 -8.42 -15.17 -17.22
N PHE A 4 -9.15 -14.31 -17.91
CA PHE A 4 -8.55 -13.19 -18.64
C PHE A 4 -8.04 -12.20 -17.61
N VAL A 5 -6.74 -12.15 -17.42
CA VAL A 5 -6.08 -11.11 -16.61
C VAL A 5 -5.83 -9.93 -17.54
N LYS A 6 -6.39 -8.75 -17.19
CA LYS A 6 -6.09 -7.51 -17.90
C LYS A 6 -4.65 -7.09 -17.60
N ASP A 7 -3.91 -6.69 -18.61
CA ASP A 7 -2.56 -6.14 -18.44
C ASP A 7 -2.62 -4.69 -17.97
N GLU A 8 -3.29 -4.48 -16.83
CA GLU A 8 -3.55 -3.21 -16.17
C GLU A 8 -3.07 -3.28 -14.73
N LEU A 9 -2.46 -2.22 -14.22
CA LEU A 9 -2.11 -2.03 -12.83
C LEU A 9 -3.13 -1.12 -12.15
N ILE A 10 -3.48 -1.43 -10.91
CA ILE A 10 -4.30 -0.56 -10.09
C ILE A 10 -3.41 0.21 -9.12
N PHE A 11 -3.51 1.53 -9.13
CA PHE A 11 -2.94 2.37 -8.08
C PHE A 11 -4.08 2.87 -7.19
N TYR A 12 -4.05 2.44 -5.93
CA TYR A 12 -5.08 2.76 -4.94
C TYR A 12 -4.58 3.85 -3.99
N HIS A 13 -5.20 5.01 -4.05
CA HIS A 13 -4.81 6.22 -3.35
C HIS A 13 -5.83 6.64 -2.30
N ASN A 14 -5.38 7.42 -1.32
CA ASN A 14 -6.24 8.11 -0.35
C ASN A 14 -6.44 9.60 -0.66
N ALA A 15 -5.75 10.14 -1.67
CA ALA A 15 -5.84 11.55 -2.04
C ALA A 15 -5.72 11.74 -3.56
N GLN A 16 -6.50 12.69 -4.09
CA GLN A 16 -6.52 13.00 -5.53
C GLN A 16 -5.15 13.46 -6.05
N ALA A 17 -4.39 14.22 -5.25
CA ALA A 17 -3.06 14.69 -5.62
C ALA A 17 -2.07 13.56 -5.95
N ASN A 18 -2.29 12.35 -5.41
CA ASN A 18 -1.44 11.20 -5.71
C ASN A 18 -1.58 10.73 -7.15
N VAL A 19 -2.73 10.93 -7.79
CA VAL A 19 -2.94 10.56 -9.21
C VAL A 19 -1.92 11.26 -10.10
N GLU A 20 -1.82 12.59 -9.97
CA GLU A 20 -0.87 13.38 -10.75
C GLU A 20 0.58 13.02 -10.42
N THR A 21 0.89 12.86 -9.12
CA THR A 21 2.24 12.52 -8.67
C THR A 21 2.70 11.19 -9.25
N PHE A 22 1.88 10.15 -9.16
CA PHE A 22 2.26 8.82 -9.65
C PHE A 22 2.24 8.72 -11.17
N SER A 23 1.35 9.44 -11.86
CA SER A 23 1.38 9.54 -13.33
C SER A 23 2.70 10.17 -13.80
N LYS A 24 3.09 11.29 -13.18
CA LYS A 24 4.35 11.96 -13.49
C LYS A 24 5.57 11.06 -13.22
N LEU A 25 5.57 10.32 -12.10
CA LEU A 25 6.65 9.38 -11.79
C LEU A 25 6.77 8.27 -12.85
N LEU A 26 5.66 7.73 -13.36
CA LEU A 26 5.68 6.74 -14.43
C LEU A 26 6.28 7.30 -15.71
N ASP A 27 5.94 8.55 -16.07
CA ASP A 27 6.51 9.24 -17.23
C ASP A 27 8.02 9.46 -17.06
N GLU A 28 8.45 9.93 -15.88
CA GLU A 28 9.87 10.15 -15.55
C GLU A 28 10.68 8.83 -15.57
N MET A 29 10.04 7.72 -15.22
CA MET A 29 10.64 6.38 -15.29
C MET A 29 10.62 5.77 -16.70
N GLY A 30 10.06 6.47 -17.69
CA GLY A 30 9.89 5.95 -19.05
C GLY A 30 8.89 4.79 -19.13
N ARG A 31 7.91 4.75 -18.25
CA ARG A 31 6.92 3.67 -18.15
C ARG A 31 5.51 4.13 -18.50
N SER A 32 5.39 5.09 -19.40
CA SER A 32 4.10 5.53 -19.98
C SER A 32 3.42 4.42 -20.82
N ASP A 33 4.13 3.32 -21.07
CA ASP A 33 3.61 2.11 -21.72
C ASP A 33 2.67 1.29 -20.81
N LEU A 34 2.74 1.47 -19.49
CA LEU A 34 1.92 0.73 -18.55
C LEU A 34 0.49 1.25 -18.53
N ALA A 35 -0.47 0.35 -18.74
CA ALA A 35 -1.87 0.65 -18.47
C ALA A 35 -2.08 0.73 -16.95
N VAL A 36 -2.38 1.93 -16.42
CA VAL A 36 -2.63 2.17 -15.01
C VAL A 36 -4.00 2.78 -14.82
N ARG A 37 -4.77 2.21 -13.90
CA ARG A 37 -6.04 2.77 -13.42
C ARG A 37 -5.85 3.27 -11.99
N HIS A 38 -6.09 4.56 -11.78
CA HIS A 38 -6.06 5.19 -10.47
C HIS A 38 -7.42 5.11 -9.81
N ILE A 39 -7.46 4.69 -8.55
CA ILE A 39 -8.65 4.68 -7.70
C ILE A 39 -8.33 5.53 -6.48
N VAL A 40 -9.22 6.45 -6.13
CA VAL A 40 -9.08 7.33 -4.97
C VAL A 40 -10.18 7.03 -3.96
N ASP A 41 -9.80 6.52 -2.79
CA ASP A 41 -10.69 6.23 -1.66
C ASP A 41 -10.28 7.09 -0.46
N GLN A 42 -10.89 8.26 -0.35
CA GLN A 42 -10.65 9.17 0.78
C GLN A 42 -11.35 8.70 2.05
N GLU A 43 -12.42 7.93 1.94
CA GLU A 43 -13.23 7.48 3.07
C GLU A 43 -12.46 6.52 3.97
N ALA A 44 -11.70 5.58 3.39
CA ALA A 44 -10.92 4.60 4.14
C ALA A 44 -9.96 5.27 5.14
N LEU A 45 -9.24 6.31 4.70
CA LEU A 45 -8.36 7.07 5.57
C LEU A 45 -9.14 7.93 6.59
N ALA A 46 -10.20 8.59 6.16
CA ALA A 46 -11.01 9.44 7.04
C ALA A 46 -11.60 8.62 8.21
N ARG A 47 -12.09 7.42 7.93
CA ARG A 47 -12.60 6.51 8.95
C ARG A 47 -11.49 6.03 9.88
N ALA A 48 -10.34 5.63 9.34
CA ALA A 48 -9.19 5.22 10.15
C ALA A 48 -8.71 6.33 11.11
N MET A 49 -8.79 7.59 10.68
CA MET A 49 -8.43 8.74 11.52
C MET A 49 -9.49 9.06 12.57
N ALA A 50 -10.77 8.87 12.27
CA ALA A 50 -11.89 9.20 13.18
C ALA A 50 -12.16 8.09 14.21
N GLU A 51 -12.12 6.83 13.79
CA GLU A 51 -12.56 5.68 14.57
C GLU A 51 -11.37 4.85 15.10
N GLY A 52 -10.15 5.14 14.61
CA GLY A 52 -8.98 4.30 14.81
C GLY A 52 -8.96 3.09 13.88
N PHE A 53 -7.85 2.37 13.88
CA PHE A 53 -7.73 1.11 13.15
C PHE A 53 -8.32 -0.03 13.98
N SER A 54 -9.40 -0.63 13.48
CA SER A 54 -9.98 -1.87 14.01
C SER A 54 -9.78 -3.01 13.00
N ASP A 55 -9.84 -4.25 13.50
CA ASP A 55 -9.78 -5.45 12.65
C ASP A 55 -10.91 -5.47 11.60
N GLU A 56 -12.09 -4.90 11.96
CA GLU A 56 -13.23 -4.78 11.05
C GLU A 56 -12.94 -3.80 9.92
N LEU A 57 -12.43 -2.62 10.25
CA LEU A 57 -12.06 -1.63 9.24
C LEU A 57 -10.97 -2.17 8.32
N GLU A 58 -9.97 -2.87 8.87
CA GLU A 58 -8.91 -3.48 8.09
C GLU A 58 -9.42 -4.52 7.10
N LYS A 59 -10.35 -5.38 7.52
CA LYS A 59 -11.00 -6.37 6.65
C LYS A 59 -11.86 -5.70 5.58
N GLU A 60 -12.64 -4.68 5.96
CA GLU A 60 -13.49 -3.93 5.02
C GLU A 60 -12.65 -3.25 3.93
N VAL A 61 -11.63 -2.50 4.32
CA VAL A 61 -10.72 -1.85 3.36
C VAL A 61 -9.98 -2.89 2.53
N GLY A 62 -9.54 -4.00 3.13
CA GLY A 62 -8.95 -5.12 2.41
C GLY A 62 -9.88 -5.70 1.34
N ALA A 63 -11.17 -5.84 1.64
CA ALA A 63 -12.17 -6.27 0.66
C ALA A 63 -12.36 -5.26 -0.47
N ARG A 64 -12.34 -3.94 -0.17
CA ARG A 64 -12.37 -2.86 -1.19
C ARG A 64 -11.16 -2.94 -2.12
N LEU A 65 -9.97 -3.21 -1.58
CA LEU A 65 -8.75 -3.40 -2.38
C LEU A 65 -8.87 -4.60 -3.32
N LEU A 66 -9.41 -5.73 -2.85
CA LEU A 66 -9.64 -6.92 -3.67
C LEU A 66 -10.68 -6.65 -4.76
N ALA A 67 -11.76 -5.95 -4.45
CA ALA A 67 -12.76 -5.53 -5.42
C ALA A 67 -12.17 -4.59 -6.49
N ALA A 68 -11.30 -3.66 -6.06
CA ALA A 68 -10.58 -2.75 -6.95
C ALA A 68 -9.60 -3.48 -7.88
N LEU A 69 -8.89 -4.49 -7.36
CA LEU A 69 -8.01 -5.34 -8.17
C LEU A 69 -8.79 -6.03 -9.30
N GLY A 70 -9.99 -6.55 -9.00
CA GLY A 70 -10.86 -7.19 -9.99
C GLY A 70 -10.12 -8.24 -10.83
N ASP A 71 -10.04 -8.06 -12.14
CA ASP A 71 -9.29 -8.88 -13.09
C ASP A 71 -7.94 -8.27 -13.54
N SER A 72 -7.52 -7.15 -12.92
CA SER A 72 -6.26 -6.48 -13.21
C SER A 72 -5.05 -7.29 -12.73
N ARG A 73 -3.87 -7.00 -13.27
CA ARG A 73 -2.63 -7.76 -13.05
C ARG A 73 -2.10 -7.66 -11.63
N ALA A 74 -2.14 -6.45 -11.06
CA ALA A 74 -1.67 -6.18 -9.70
C ALA A 74 -2.30 -4.90 -9.15
N LEU A 75 -2.25 -4.73 -7.82
CA LEU A 75 -2.64 -3.50 -7.14
C LEU A 75 -1.50 -2.98 -6.26
N LEU A 76 -1.24 -1.68 -6.34
CA LEU A 76 -0.35 -0.94 -5.45
C LEU A 76 -1.17 0.01 -4.57
N CYS A 77 -1.19 -0.24 -3.26
CA CYS A 77 -1.71 0.69 -2.28
C CYS A 77 -0.64 1.74 -1.96
N THR A 78 -0.92 3.01 -2.26
CA THR A 78 0.04 4.11 -2.13
C THR A 78 -0.10 4.89 -0.82
N CYS A 79 -0.90 4.40 0.11
CA CYS A 79 -1.14 5.03 1.41
C CYS A 79 -0.55 4.18 2.54
N SER A 80 0.45 4.71 3.25
CA SER A 80 1.07 4.03 4.39
C SER A 80 0.10 3.81 5.54
N SER A 81 -0.85 4.74 5.76
CA SER A 81 -1.81 4.64 6.87
C SER A 81 -2.76 3.43 6.75
N ILE A 82 -3.08 3.01 5.53
CA ILE A 82 -3.91 1.82 5.26
C ILE A 82 -3.10 0.67 4.65
N GLY A 83 -1.78 0.72 4.75
CA GLY A 83 -0.88 -0.27 4.16
C GLY A 83 -1.08 -1.68 4.71
N SER A 84 -1.47 -1.84 5.99
CA SER A 84 -1.80 -3.12 6.59
C SER A 84 -3.01 -3.79 5.91
N CYS A 85 -3.99 -3.00 5.46
CA CYS A 85 -5.13 -3.50 4.70
C CYS A 85 -4.70 -4.16 3.38
N ALA A 86 -3.66 -3.63 2.72
CA ALA A 86 -3.11 -4.25 1.52
C ALA A 86 -2.44 -5.60 1.84
N GLU A 87 -1.80 -5.74 3.00
CA GLU A 87 -1.24 -7.02 3.44
C GLU A 87 -2.32 -8.05 3.77
N VAL A 88 -3.44 -7.61 4.35
CA VAL A 88 -4.62 -8.48 4.58
C VAL A 88 -5.21 -8.92 3.24
N ALA A 89 -5.41 -7.99 2.31
CA ALA A 89 -5.90 -8.28 0.96
C ALA A 89 -4.99 -9.26 0.21
N ALA A 90 -3.66 -9.09 0.34
CA ALA A 90 -2.68 -9.96 -0.31
C ALA A 90 -2.81 -11.43 0.10
N LYS A 91 -3.18 -11.72 1.36
CA LYS A 91 -3.40 -13.10 1.85
C LYS A 91 -4.57 -13.79 1.15
N GLY A 92 -5.57 -13.02 0.71
CA GLY A 92 -6.76 -13.53 0.01
C GLY A 92 -6.67 -13.49 -1.52
N SER A 93 -5.53 -13.08 -2.08
CA SER A 93 -5.35 -12.87 -3.52
C SER A 93 -4.26 -13.75 -4.11
N VAL A 94 -4.53 -14.33 -5.28
CA VAL A 94 -3.51 -15.02 -6.10
C VAL A 94 -2.67 -14.03 -6.93
N ARG A 95 -3.11 -12.77 -7.01
CA ARG A 95 -2.42 -11.70 -7.74
C ARG A 95 -1.80 -10.72 -6.75
N PRO A 96 -0.69 -10.06 -7.12
CA PRO A 96 0.00 -9.14 -6.23
C PRO A 96 -0.88 -8.00 -5.74
N VAL A 97 -0.98 -7.85 -4.43
CA VAL A 97 -1.48 -6.64 -3.75
C VAL A 97 -0.33 -6.14 -2.89
N LEU A 98 0.18 -4.98 -3.23
CA LEU A 98 1.41 -4.44 -2.67
C LEU A 98 1.13 -3.16 -1.88
N ARG A 99 1.91 -2.93 -0.83
CA ARG A 99 1.99 -1.62 -0.18
C ARG A 99 3.27 -0.91 -0.59
N ILE A 100 3.17 0.38 -0.86
CA ILE A 100 4.26 1.16 -1.43
C ILE A 100 5.47 1.33 -0.50
N ASP A 101 5.25 1.35 0.80
CA ASP A 101 6.26 1.61 1.81
C ASP A 101 7.06 0.37 2.24
N ARG A 102 6.67 -0.84 1.78
CA ARG A 102 7.37 -2.07 2.11
C ARG A 102 8.84 -2.09 1.69
N PRO A 103 9.20 -1.75 0.44
CA PRO A 103 10.61 -1.72 0.04
C PRO A 103 11.46 -0.71 0.82
N MET A 104 10.87 0.43 1.21
CA MET A 104 11.53 1.42 2.08
C MET A 104 11.83 0.82 3.46
N ALA A 105 10.86 0.13 4.07
CA ALA A 105 11.04 -0.49 5.37
C ALA A 105 12.09 -1.61 5.33
N GLU A 106 12.08 -2.44 4.30
CA GLU A 106 13.09 -3.48 4.08
C GLU A 106 14.48 -2.88 3.95
N LYS A 107 14.62 -1.83 3.16
CA LYS A 107 15.89 -1.13 3.00
C LYS A 107 16.38 -0.50 4.31
N ALA A 108 15.47 0.11 5.08
CA ALA A 108 15.81 0.72 6.36
C ALA A 108 16.34 -0.31 7.37
N VAL A 109 15.67 -1.45 7.49
CA VAL A 109 16.07 -2.56 8.37
C VAL A 109 17.43 -3.15 7.94
N ASP A 110 17.70 -3.24 6.63
CA ASP A 110 18.98 -3.72 6.11
C ASP A 110 20.14 -2.76 6.36
N CYS A 111 19.86 -1.47 6.51
CA CYS A 111 20.91 -0.45 6.66
C CYS A 111 21.42 -0.29 8.10
N GLY A 112 20.71 -0.78 9.11
CA GLY A 112 21.17 -0.68 10.49
C GLY A 112 20.15 -0.98 11.56
N THR A 113 20.61 -0.98 12.81
CA THR A 113 19.82 -1.33 14.00
C THR A 113 19.13 -0.12 14.67
N ARG A 114 19.28 1.06 14.10
CA ARG A 114 18.66 2.30 14.59
C ARG A 114 18.04 3.05 13.43
N VAL A 115 16.72 3.11 13.41
CA VAL A 115 15.96 3.78 12.35
C VAL A 115 15.21 4.98 12.94
N VAL A 116 15.38 6.15 12.33
CA VAL A 116 14.62 7.36 12.66
C VAL A 116 13.49 7.50 11.66
N VAL A 117 12.26 7.55 12.15
CA VAL A 117 11.05 7.74 11.31
C VAL A 117 10.66 9.22 11.35
N ALA A 118 10.66 9.85 10.20
CA ALA A 118 10.11 11.20 9.99
C ALA A 118 8.86 11.10 9.10
N ALA A 119 7.77 11.71 9.52
CA ALA A 119 6.51 11.69 8.79
C ALA A 119 5.86 13.07 8.76
N ALA A 120 5.24 13.42 7.63
CA ALA A 120 4.49 14.66 7.47
C ALA A 120 3.18 14.67 8.26
N LEU A 121 2.59 13.48 8.49
CA LEU A 121 1.33 13.31 9.21
C LEU A 121 1.51 12.39 10.40
N GLN A 122 0.97 12.78 11.55
CA GLN A 122 0.99 11.98 12.78
C GLN A 122 0.36 10.58 12.56
N SER A 123 -0.67 10.48 11.74
CA SER A 123 -1.37 9.23 11.43
C SER A 123 -0.51 8.19 10.70
N THR A 124 0.63 8.57 10.12
CA THR A 124 1.54 7.65 9.43
C THR A 124 2.62 7.06 10.34
N LEU A 125 2.88 7.64 11.50
CA LEU A 125 3.96 7.19 12.40
C LEU A 125 3.74 5.78 12.92
N ALA A 126 2.57 5.50 13.49
CA ALA A 126 2.28 4.18 14.05
C ALA A 126 2.26 3.06 12.99
N PRO A 127 1.59 3.23 11.82
CA PRO A 127 1.63 2.24 10.73
C PRO A 127 3.04 2.01 10.17
N THR A 128 3.87 3.06 10.07
CA THR A 128 5.24 2.94 9.58
C THR A 128 6.12 2.19 10.58
N ARG A 129 5.99 2.50 11.88
CA ARG A 129 6.69 1.78 12.93
C ARG A 129 6.30 0.30 12.94
N ALA A 130 5.01 -0.01 12.91
CA ALA A 130 4.52 -1.38 12.88
C ALA A 130 5.07 -2.16 11.66
N LEU A 131 5.20 -1.50 10.51
CA LEU A 131 5.83 -2.11 9.34
C LEU A 131 7.31 -2.41 9.57
N LEU A 132 8.08 -1.47 10.14
CA LEU A 132 9.50 -1.67 10.45
C LEU A 132 9.69 -2.81 11.45
N ASP A 133 8.92 -2.83 12.55
CA ASP A 133 8.95 -3.89 13.55
C ASP A 133 8.65 -5.26 12.92
N LYS A 134 7.67 -5.32 12.02
CA LYS A 134 7.30 -6.54 11.29
C LYS A 134 8.44 -7.01 10.39
N VAL A 135 9.00 -6.12 9.57
CA VAL A 135 10.12 -6.45 8.67
C VAL A 135 11.35 -6.90 9.45
N ALA A 136 11.66 -6.23 10.56
CA ALA A 136 12.76 -6.61 11.45
C ALA A 136 12.55 -8.02 12.02
N SER A 137 11.32 -8.30 12.50
CA SER A 137 10.96 -9.64 12.99
C SER A 137 11.09 -10.72 11.92
N GLU A 138 10.62 -10.46 10.70
CA GLU A 138 10.73 -11.39 9.56
C GLU A 138 12.19 -11.69 9.19
N ARG A 139 13.11 -10.77 9.47
CA ARG A 139 14.56 -10.89 9.22
C ARG A 139 15.37 -11.36 10.44
N GLY A 140 14.71 -11.55 11.59
CA GLY A 140 15.35 -11.97 12.82
C GLY A 140 16.29 -10.91 13.42
N VAL A 141 16.05 -9.63 13.16
CA VAL A 141 16.82 -8.51 13.69
C VAL A 141 15.95 -7.58 14.54
N SER A 142 16.59 -6.69 15.31
CA SER A 142 15.93 -5.63 16.08
C SER A 142 16.34 -4.27 15.53
N VAL A 143 15.40 -3.35 15.43
CA VAL A 143 15.61 -1.96 15.02
C VAL A 143 14.99 -0.99 16.03
#